data_8b725a37982b8a7b17422ec6ec2cc872
#
_entry.id   8b725a37982b8a7b17422ec6ec2cc872
#
_cell.length_a   1.000
_cell.length_b   1.000
_cell.length_c   1.000
_cell.angle_alpha   90.00
_cell.angle_beta   90.00
_cell.angle_gamma   90.00
#
_symmetry.space_group_name_H-M   'P 1'
#
loop_
_entity.id
_entity.type
_entity.pdbx_description
1 polymer ?
#
loop_
_entity_poly.entity_id
_entity_poly.type
_entity_poly.pdbx_seq_one_letter_code
_entity_poly.pdbx_strand_id
1 'polypeptide(L)'
;AASDVYKRQILNTVIFAYGFQAFTEGKNILNICNVIAVLFSLTTLICLNGIHRKTFSSVLSTLCVLFLIMALFEFSIYMYGDLDYSNLEYLGSTGNSADIFWADIMLTGFGAIMDVTVTISAAVGEIVRKNPSVSLRRLIHSGREIGYDIMGTMINVLLFVLASGMIPMFILKMNNDISFITIVRYHIPYDICRFLIESIGIVLAIPVSVFIASAIMKIPSRKRGCLLYTSDA
;
A
#
# COMPACT_ATOMS: atom_id res chain seq x y z
N ALA A 1 -15.42 19.31 -3.22
CA ALA A 1 -14.66 18.62 -2.14
C ALA A 1 -15.40 17.38 -1.60
N ALA A 2 -16.57 17.53 -0.91
CA ALA A 2 -17.29 16.37 -0.37
C ALA A 2 -17.79 15.41 -1.47
N SER A 3 -18.37 15.93 -2.56
CA SER A 3 -18.84 15.14 -3.71
C SER A 3 -17.73 14.28 -4.33
N ASP A 4 -16.50 14.75 -4.35
CA ASP A 4 -15.38 14.03 -4.96
C ASP A 4 -14.87 12.87 -4.06
N VAL A 5 -15.04 13.00 -2.74
CA VAL A 5 -14.75 11.92 -1.79
C VAL A 5 -15.74 10.76 -2.00
N TYR A 6 -17.03 11.05 -2.08
CA TYR A 6 -18.06 10.02 -2.30
C TYR A 6 -17.90 9.33 -3.67
N LYS A 7 -17.61 10.07 -4.73
CA LYS A 7 -17.37 9.49 -6.07
C LYS A 7 -16.22 8.48 -6.05
N ARG A 8 -15.13 8.80 -5.36
CA ARG A 8 -13.98 7.89 -5.21
C ARG A 8 -14.34 6.64 -4.45
N GLN A 9 -15.06 6.80 -3.34
CA GLN A 9 -15.48 5.67 -2.51
C GLN A 9 -16.39 4.72 -3.30
N ILE A 10 -17.37 5.27 -4.04
CA ILE A 10 -18.22 4.48 -4.92
C ILE A 10 -17.39 3.75 -5.99
N LEU A 11 -16.46 4.44 -6.65
CA LEU A 11 -15.64 3.85 -7.70
C LEU A 11 -14.76 2.71 -7.15
N ASN A 12 -14.11 2.91 -6.02
CA ASN A 12 -13.30 1.87 -5.38
C ASN A 12 -14.15 0.68 -4.93
N THR A 13 -15.37 0.94 -4.40
CA THR A 13 -16.32 -0.13 -4.04
C THR A 13 -16.73 -0.94 -5.26
N VAL A 14 -16.98 -0.29 -6.39
CA VAL A 14 -17.33 -0.96 -7.65
C VAL A 14 -16.15 -1.80 -8.15
N ILE A 15 -14.92 -1.28 -8.14
CA ILE A 15 -13.71 -2.03 -8.52
C ILE A 15 -13.55 -3.27 -7.64
N PHE A 16 -13.74 -3.11 -6.33
CA PHE A 16 -13.66 -4.23 -5.38
C PHE A 16 -14.74 -5.29 -5.64
N ALA A 17 -15.99 -4.86 -5.89
CA ALA A 17 -17.10 -5.76 -6.18
C ALA A 17 -16.85 -6.58 -7.47
N TYR A 18 -16.32 -5.95 -8.53
CA TYR A 18 -15.93 -6.65 -9.75
C TYR A 18 -14.78 -7.64 -9.50
N GLY A 19 -13.80 -7.28 -8.68
CA GLY A 19 -12.72 -8.19 -8.28
C GLY A 19 -13.25 -9.40 -7.53
N PHE A 20 -14.18 -9.18 -6.59
CA PHE A 20 -14.83 -10.26 -5.84
C PHE A 20 -15.64 -11.18 -6.76
N GLN A 21 -16.40 -10.62 -7.70
CA GLN A 21 -17.11 -11.41 -8.71
C GLN A 21 -16.15 -12.26 -9.55
N ALA A 22 -15.04 -11.67 -10.01
CA ALA A 22 -14.02 -12.39 -10.78
C ALA A 22 -13.40 -13.56 -9.98
N PHE A 23 -13.25 -13.40 -8.66
CA PHE A 23 -12.81 -14.46 -7.77
C PHE A 23 -13.85 -15.60 -7.69
N THR A 24 -15.13 -15.28 -7.56
CA THR A 24 -16.21 -16.30 -7.56
C THR A 24 -16.34 -17.06 -8.89
N GLU A 25 -15.89 -16.46 -10.00
CA GLU A 25 -15.78 -17.09 -11.32
C GLU A 25 -14.55 -18.01 -11.46
N GLY A 26 -13.73 -18.17 -10.39
CA GLY A 26 -12.59 -19.06 -10.35
C GLY A 26 -11.29 -18.48 -10.95
N LYS A 27 -11.20 -17.17 -11.13
CA LYS A 27 -9.95 -16.54 -11.54
C LYS A 27 -8.92 -16.50 -10.40
N ASN A 28 -7.65 -16.51 -10.74
CA ASN A 28 -6.56 -16.47 -9.77
C ASN A 28 -6.60 -15.20 -8.93
N ILE A 29 -6.65 -15.36 -7.61
CA ILE A 29 -6.81 -14.27 -6.64
C ILE A 29 -5.66 -13.27 -6.67
N LEU A 30 -4.42 -13.72 -6.88
CA LEU A 30 -3.25 -12.82 -6.95
C LEU A 30 -3.32 -11.88 -8.15
N ASN A 31 -3.76 -12.39 -9.31
CA ASN A 31 -3.95 -11.56 -10.50
C ASN A 31 -5.04 -10.52 -10.26
N ILE A 32 -6.13 -10.90 -9.61
CA ILE A 32 -7.22 -9.98 -9.24
C ILE A 32 -6.70 -8.89 -8.30
N CYS A 33 -5.96 -9.27 -7.24
CA CYS A 33 -5.39 -8.31 -6.28
C CYS A 33 -4.41 -7.35 -6.93
N ASN A 34 -3.54 -7.83 -7.82
CA ASN A 34 -2.64 -6.98 -8.59
C ASN A 34 -3.41 -5.93 -9.41
N VAL A 35 -4.46 -6.35 -10.12
CA VAL A 35 -5.31 -5.43 -10.90
C VAL A 35 -6.01 -4.43 -10.00
N ILE A 36 -6.59 -4.89 -8.88
CA ILE A 36 -7.23 -4.02 -7.89
C ILE A 36 -6.24 -2.99 -7.33
N ALA A 37 -5.03 -3.41 -6.95
CA ALA A 37 -4.00 -2.51 -6.42
C ALA A 37 -3.61 -1.41 -7.42
N VAL A 38 -3.44 -1.76 -8.69
CA VAL A 38 -3.15 -0.78 -9.76
C VAL A 38 -4.33 0.17 -9.95
N LEU A 39 -5.55 -0.36 -10.07
CA LEU A 39 -6.75 0.46 -10.27
C LEU A 39 -7.02 1.38 -9.08
N PHE A 40 -6.88 0.89 -7.84
CA PHE A 40 -7.05 1.70 -6.63
C PHE A 40 -5.99 2.80 -6.54
N SER A 41 -4.72 2.48 -6.86
CA SER A 41 -3.66 3.49 -6.90
C SER A 41 -3.99 4.61 -7.87
N LEU A 42 -4.37 4.23 -9.09
CA LEU A 42 -4.69 5.21 -10.14
C LEU A 42 -5.92 6.04 -9.79
N THR A 43 -7.03 5.38 -9.45
CA THR A 43 -8.29 6.08 -9.16
C THR A 43 -8.18 7.00 -7.95
N THR A 44 -7.62 6.49 -6.85
CA THR A 44 -7.49 7.26 -5.61
C THR A 44 -6.54 8.44 -5.79
N LEU A 45 -5.36 8.21 -6.37
CA LEU A 45 -4.33 9.25 -6.49
C LEU A 45 -4.64 10.28 -7.56
N ILE A 46 -5.23 9.89 -8.68
CA ILE A 46 -5.67 10.82 -9.72
C ILE A 46 -6.80 11.71 -9.18
N CYS A 47 -7.75 11.12 -8.45
CA CYS A 47 -8.85 11.88 -7.84
C CYS A 47 -8.39 12.79 -6.69
N LEU A 48 -7.34 12.42 -5.93
CA LEU A 48 -6.83 13.24 -4.82
C LEU A 48 -5.99 14.41 -5.30
N ASN A 49 -5.05 14.15 -6.16
CA ASN A 49 -3.98 15.07 -6.52
C ASN A 49 -4.04 15.54 -7.99
N GLY A 50 -4.99 15.01 -8.78
CA GLY A 50 -5.02 15.24 -10.23
C GLY A 50 -3.84 14.56 -10.95
N ILE A 51 -3.68 14.83 -12.25
CA ILE A 51 -2.59 14.27 -13.06
C ILE A 51 -1.36 15.18 -12.91
N HIS A 52 -0.61 14.95 -11.85
CA HIS A 52 0.60 15.70 -11.53
C HIS A 52 1.80 14.76 -11.34
N ARG A 53 3.03 15.31 -11.39
CA ARG A 53 4.26 14.54 -11.12
C ARG A 53 4.26 13.86 -9.76
N LYS A 54 3.62 14.49 -8.75
CA LYS A 54 3.45 13.91 -7.40
C LYS A 54 2.65 12.63 -7.44
N THR A 55 1.55 12.61 -8.18
CA THR A 55 0.67 11.45 -8.35
C THR A 55 1.41 10.31 -9.02
N PHE A 56 2.11 10.59 -10.12
CA PHE A 56 2.90 9.58 -10.81
C PHE A 56 4.00 9.00 -9.91
N SER A 57 4.68 9.85 -9.16
CA SER A 57 5.68 9.42 -8.17
C SER A 57 5.08 8.50 -7.12
N SER A 58 3.94 8.85 -6.55
CA SER A 58 3.28 8.04 -5.53
C SER A 58 2.83 6.69 -6.06
N VAL A 59 2.17 6.64 -7.23
CA VAL A 59 1.75 5.38 -7.87
C VAL A 59 2.95 4.48 -8.11
N LEU A 60 4.00 5.02 -8.74
CA LEU A 60 5.21 4.24 -9.04
C LEU A 60 5.88 3.73 -7.77
N SER A 61 5.97 4.56 -6.73
CA SER A 61 6.55 4.15 -5.44
C SER A 61 5.72 3.05 -4.78
N THR A 62 4.41 3.18 -4.74
CA THR A 62 3.52 2.18 -4.14
C THR A 62 3.65 0.83 -4.83
N LEU A 63 3.57 0.80 -6.16
CA LEU A 63 3.69 -0.43 -6.93
C LEU A 63 5.09 -1.06 -6.80
N CYS A 64 6.14 -0.23 -6.77
CA CYS A 64 7.51 -0.71 -6.57
C CYS A 64 7.70 -1.35 -5.20
N VAL A 65 7.13 -0.76 -4.14
CA VAL A 65 7.20 -1.32 -2.78
C VAL A 65 6.41 -2.62 -2.67
N LEU A 66 5.20 -2.68 -3.24
CA LEU A 66 4.41 -3.92 -3.26
C LEU A 66 5.16 -5.05 -3.96
N PHE A 67 5.73 -4.78 -5.13
CA PHE A 67 6.54 -5.76 -5.85
C PHE A 67 7.74 -6.22 -5.02
N LEU A 68 8.41 -5.30 -4.33
CA LEU A 68 9.58 -5.60 -3.51
C LEU A 68 9.23 -6.47 -2.30
N ILE A 69 8.09 -6.23 -1.66
CA ILE A 69 7.60 -7.06 -0.54
C ILE A 69 7.27 -8.45 -1.04
N MET A 70 6.58 -8.58 -2.16
CA MET A 70 6.28 -9.89 -2.76
C MET A 70 7.57 -10.66 -3.06
N ALA A 71 8.54 -10.02 -3.69
CA ALA A 71 9.82 -10.64 -4.01
C ALA A 71 10.60 -11.08 -2.76
N LEU A 72 10.60 -10.26 -1.70
CA LEU A 72 11.24 -10.60 -0.43
C LEU A 72 10.60 -11.79 0.25
N PHE A 73 9.30 -11.89 0.19
CA PHE A 73 8.62 -13.01 0.81
C PHE A 73 8.78 -14.30 -0.03
N GLU A 74 8.62 -14.25 -1.35
CA GLU A 74 8.92 -15.41 -2.19
C GLU A 74 10.34 -15.91 -1.97
N PHE A 75 11.29 -14.99 -1.84
CA PHE A 75 12.66 -15.34 -1.48
C PHE A 75 12.74 -15.99 -0.09
N SER A 76 11.95 -15.50 0.87
CA SER A 76 11.89 -16.08 2.22
C SER A 76 11.33 -17.52 2.21
N ILE A 77 10.26 -17.76 1.45
CA ILE A 77 9.70 -19.11 1.26
C ILE A 77 10.71 -20.02 0.59
N TYR A 78 11.41 -19.54 -0.43
CA TYR A 78 12.44 -20.31 -1.11
C TYR A 78 13.57 -20.76 -0.17
N MET A 79 13.97 -19.90 0.78
CA MET A 79 15.05 -20.17 1.73
C MET A 79 14.65 -21.04 2.92
N TYR A 80 13.44 -20.87 3.43
CA TYR A 80 13.00 -21.47 4.70
C TYR A 80 11.89 -22.52 4.54
N GLY A 81 11.34 -22.67 3.34
CA GLY A 81 10.19 -23.53 3.06
C GLY A 81 8.84 -22.85 3.25
N ASP A 82 7.79 -23.54 2.80
CA ASP A 82 6.42 -23.03 2.87
C ASP A 82 5.92 -22.91 4.31
N LEU A 83 5.08 -21.90 4.55
CA LEU A 83 4.32 -21.77 5.78
C LEU A 83 3.27 -22.89 5.86
N ASP A 84 3.07 -23.44 7.05
CA ASP A 84 2.01 -24.44 7.29
C ASP A 84 0.65 -23.73 7.41
N TYR A 85 -0.11 -23.70 6.32
CA TYR A 85 -1.46 -23.11 6.24
C TYR A 85 -2.56 -24.02 6.78
N SER A 86 -2.26 -25.22 7.26
CA SER A 86 -3.26 -26.23 7.69
C SER A 86 -4.14 -25.77 8.85
N ASN A 87 -3.69 -24.81 9.62
CA ASN A 87 -4.41 -24.24 10.76
C ASN A 87 -5.33 -23.06 10.40
N LEU A 88 -5.35 -22.62 9.15
CA LEU A 88 -6.28 -21.63 8.65
C LEU A 88 -7.55 -22.34 8.16
N GLU A 89 -8.53 -22.49 9.06
CA GLU A 89 -9.74 -23.34 8.91
C GLU A 89 -10.52 -23.15 7.61
N TYR A 90 -10.48 -21.96 7.01
CA TYR A 90 -11.28 -21.66 5.82
C TYR A 90 -10.49 -21.71 4.51
N LEU A 91 -9.18 -21.82 4.56
CA LEU A 91 -8.34 -21.77 3.38
C LEU A 91 -8.06 -23.16 2.79
N GLY A 92 -8.12 -24.21 3.60
CA GLY A 92 -7.86 -25.58 3.17
C GLY A 92 -8.85 -26.15 2.15
N SER A 93 -10.06 -25.56 2.04
CA SER A 93 -11.12 -26.02 1.13
C SER A 93 -11.21 -25.23 -0.19
N THR A 94 -10.49 -24.11 -0.31
CA THR A 94 -10.72 -23.13 -1.39
C THR A 94 -9.58 -23.04 -2.42
N GLY A 95 -8.70 -24.01 -2.53
CA GLY A 95 -7.60 -24.02 -3.51
C GLY A 95 -6.26 -23.63 -2.86
N ASN A 96 -5.47 -22.77 -3.49
CA ASN A 96 -4.14 -22.44 -3.00
C ASN A 96 -4.18 -21.48 -1.80
N SER A 97 -4.02 -22.01 -0.59
CA SER A 97 -4.06 -21.27 0.67
C SER A 97 -3.00 -20.16 0.73
N ALA A 98 -1.84 -20.38 0.11
CA ALA A 98 -0.77 -19.41 0.00
C ALA A 98 -1.22 -18.16 -0.77
N ASP A 99 -1.90 -18.32 -1.90
CA ASP A 99 -2.38 -17.20 -2.73
C ASP A 99 -3.39 -16.32 -1.98
N ILE A 100 -4.23 -16.92 -1.14
CA ILE A 100 -5.22 -16.18 -0.34
C ILE A 100 -4.53 -15.39 0.78
N PHE A 101 -3.56 -15.97 1.46
CA PHE A 101 -2.76 -15.28 2.47
C PHE A 101 -1.99 -14.09 1.87
N TRP A 102 -1.45 -14.27 0.67
CA TRP A 102 -0.81 -13.22 -0.10
C TRP A 102 -1.75 -12.09 -0.48
N ALA A 103 -2.92 -12.44 -0.95
CA ALA A 103 -3.93 -11.48 -1.33
C ALA A 103 -4.34 -10.61 -0.14
N ASP A 104 -4.46 -11.21 1.05
CA ASP A 104 -4.77 -10.50 2.29
C ASP A 104 -3.65 -9.51 2.66
N ILE A 105 -2.39 -9.94 2.68
CA ILE A 105 -1.25 -9.06 2.93
C ILE A 105 -1.17 -7.91 1.91
N MET A 106 -1.38 -8.22 0.64
CA MET A 106 -1.35 -7.21 -0.41
C MET A 106 -2.43 -6.16 -0.23
N LEU A 107 -3.66 -6.56 0.06
CA LEU A 107 -4.79 -5.63 0.16
C LEU A 107 -4.73 -4.80 1.44
N THR A 108 -4.37 -5.40 2.56
CA THR A 108 -4.29 -4.71 3.85
C THR A 108 -3.07 -3.78 3.93
N GLY A 109 -1.89 -4.26 3.51
CA GLY A 109 -0.66 -3.47 3.46
C GLY A 109 -0.68 -2.35 2.42
N PHE A 110 -1.41 -2.53 1.31
CA PHE A 110 -1.50 -1.56 0.22
C PHE A 110 -1.95 -0.17 0.71
N GLY A 111 -2.98 -0.10 1.54
CA GLY A 111 -3.50 1.16 2.06
C GLY A 111 -2.43 1.95 2.83
N ALA A 112 -1.77 1.29 3.79
CA ALA A 112 -0.73 1.91 4.61
C ALA A 112 0.49 2.34 3.79
N ILE A 113 0.94 1.51 2.85
CA ILE A 113 2.05 1.84 1.95
C ILE A 113 1.70 3.03 1.06
N MET A 114 0.47 3.05 0.53
CA MET A 114 -0.01 4.15 -0.31
C MET A 114 -0.01 5.48 0.45
N ASP A 115 -0.47 5.51 1.69
CA ASP A 115 -0.50 6.72 2.51
C ASP A 115 0.90 7.27 2.78
N VAL A 116 1.86 6.41 3.08
CA VAL A 116 3.27 6.79 3.27
C VAL A 116 3.87 7.35 1.97
N THR A 117 3.69 6.66 0.85
CA THR A 117 4.26 7.09 -0.44
C THR A 117 3.66 8.39 -0.94
N VAL A 118 2.35 8.62 -0.73
CA VAL A 118 1.65 9.86 -1.06
C VAL A 118 2.19 11.02 -0.23
N THR A 119 2.29 10.82 1.08
CA THR A 119 2.74 11.87 2.00
C THR A 119 4.19 12.28 1.70
N ILE A 120 5.07 11.31 1.49
CA ILE A 120 6.48 11.59 1.12
C ILE A 120 6.56 12.30 -0.24
N SER A 121 5.83 11.82 -1.25
CA SER A 121 5.83 12.44 -2.58
C SER A 121 5.28 13.87 -2.54
N ALA A 122 4.26 14.12 -1.73
CA ALA A 122 3.70 15.46 -1.54
C ALA A 122 4.71 16.38 -0.84
N ALA A 123 5.36 15.91 0.23
CA ALA A 123 6.35 16.66 0.98
C ALA A 123 7.59 17.00 0.13
N VAL A 124 8.16 16.02 -0.57
CA VAL A 124 9.28 16.22 -1.49
C VAL A 124 8.91 17.19 -2.60
N GLY A 125 7.72 17.07 -3.18
CA GLY A 125 7.23 18.01 -4.19
C GLY A 125 7.06 19.44 -3.66
N GLU A 126 6.66 19.62 -2.40
CA GLU A 126 6.54 20.93 -1.78
C GLU A 126 7.92 21.57 -1.50
N ILE A 127 8.91 20.76 -1.07
CA ILE A 127 10.28 21.23 -0.88
C ILE A 127 10.86 21.75 -2.20
N VAL A 128 10.69 20.99 -3.29
CA VAL A 128 11.18 21.41 -4.63
C VAL A 128 10.43 22.64 -5.12
N ARG A 129 9.14 22.78 -4.85
CA ARG A 129 8.34 23.95 -5.22
C ARG A 129 8.82 25.22 -4.52
N LYS A 130 9.14 25.14 -3.23
CA LYS A 130 9.64 26.27 -2.42
C LYS A 130 11.09 26.61 -2.72
N ASN A 131 11.92 25.60 -2.99
CA ASN A 131 13.32 25.78 -3.31
C ASN A 131 13.75 24.93 -4.53
N PRO A 132 13.57 25.41 -5.75
CA PRO A 132 13.91 24.68 -6.96
C PRO A 132 15.40 24.35 -7.08
N SER A 133 16.29 25.09 -6.41
CA SER A 133 17.75 24.91 -6.43
C SER A 133 18.25 23.92 -5.36
N VAL A 134 17.36 23.33 -4.53
CA VAL A 134 17.75 22.37 -3.49
C VAL A 134 18.58 21.22 -4.08
N SER A 135 19.69 20.84 -3.45
CA SER A 135 20.50 19.71 -3.90
C SER A 135 19.77 18.40 -3.69
N LEU A 136 20.01 17.41 -4.57
CA LEU A 136 19.39 16.08 -4.48
C LEU A 136 19.67 15.43 -3.13
N ARG A 137 20.89 15.53 -2.62
CA ARG A 137 21.30 14.96 -1.34
C ARG A 137 20.48 15.55 -0.17
N ARG A 138 20.27 16.87 -0.17
CA ARG A 138 19.48 17.54 0.87
C ARG A 138 17.99 17.18 0.76
N LEU A 139 17.48 17.03 -0.47
CA LEU A 139 16.11 16.61 -0.72
C LEU A 139 15.84 15.18 -0.19
N ILE A 140 16.75 14.24 -0.46
CA ILE A 140 16.67 12.87 0.04
C ILE A 140 16.73 12.85 1.58
N HIS A 141 17.61 13.64 2.18
CA HIS A 141 17.73 13.72 3.64
C HIS A 141 16.42 14.21 4.25
N SER A 142 15.89 15.36 3.78
CA SER A 142 14.62 15.89 4.29
C SER A 142 13.44 14.94 4.06
N GLY A 143 13.40 14.26 2.92
CA GLY A 143 12.35 13.28 2.64
C GLY A 143 12.40 12.07 3.60
N ARG A 144 13.59 11.61 3.96
CA ARG A 144 13.78 10.52 4.94
C ARG A 144 13.34 10.93 6.34
N GLU A 145 13.70 12.12 6.81
CA GLU A 145 13.28 12.63 8.12
C GLU A 145 11.75 12.64 8.24
N ILE A 146 11.05 13.18 7.21
CA ILE A 146 9.59 13.14 7.15
C ILE A 146 9.06 11.70 7.16
N GLY A 147 9.72 10.79 6.44
CA GLY A 147 9.33 9.38 6.40
C GLY A 147 9.45 8.72 7.79
N TYR A 148 10.50 9.00 8.53
CA TYR A 148 10.68 8.45 9.89
C TYR A 148 9.65 8.98 10.89
N ASP A 149 9.25 10.24 10.78
CA ASP A 149 8.19 10.83 11.61
C ASP A 149 6.83 10.11 11.39
N ILE A 150 6.54 9.72 10.14
CA ILE A 150 5.29 9.05 9.78
C ILE A 150 5.33 7.56 10.14
N MET A 151 6.49 6.91 10.04
CA MET A 151 6.64 5.46 10.20
C MET A 151 6.06 4.96 11.53
N GLY A 152 6.41 5.60 12.63
CA GLY A 152 5.97 5.18 13.97
C GLY A 152 4.45 5.23 14.12
N THR A 153 3.81 6.26 13.58
CA THR A 153 2.34 6.39 13.63
C THR A 153 1.67 5.37 12.74
N MET A 154 2.18 5.10 11.55
CA MET A 154 1.61 4.13 10.61
C MET A 154 1.70 2.70 11.13
N ILE A 155 2.85 2.30 11.70
CA ILE A 155 3.01 0.97 12.30
C ILE A 155 2.06 0.79 13.51
N ASN A 156 1.88 1.83 14.33
CA ASN A 156 0.92 1.79 15.42
C ASN A 156 -0.52 1.66 14.92
N VAL A 157 -0.89 2.37 13.85
CA VAL A 157 -2.23 2.23 13.24
C VAL A 157 -2.45 0.80 12.76
N LEU A 158 -1.48 0.19 12.07
CA LEU A 158 -1.57 -1.21 11.66
C LEU A 158 -1.77 -2.15 12.86
N LEU A 159 -1.01 -1.95 13.94
CA LEU A 159 -1.14 -2.75 15.15
C LEU A 159 -2.55 -2.65 15.75
N PHE A 160 -3.11 -1.44 15.83
CA PHE A 160 -4.46 -1.24 16.36
C PHE A 160 -5.55 -1.82 15.45
N VAL A 161 -5.40 -1.70 14.13
CA VAL A 161 -6.32 -2.31 13.15
C VAL A 161 -6.30 -3.82 13.29
N LEU A 162 -5.13 -4.42 13.37
CA LEU A 162 -4.96 -5.86 13.61
C LEU A 162 -5.62 -6.28 14.93
N ALA A 163 -5.27 -5.62 16.03
CA ALA A 163 -5.81 -5.95 17.35
C ALA A 163 -7.34 -5.82 17.40
N SER A 164 -7.90 -4.78 16.78
CA SER A 164 -9.36 -4.59 16.72
C SER A 164 -10.06 -5.67 15.89
N GLY A 165 -9.45 -6.12 14.81
CA GLY A 165 -9.94 -7.21 13.97
C GLY A 165 -9.92 -8.57 14.68
N MET A 166 -8.95 -8.80 15.56
CA MET A 166 -8.85 -10.05 16.32
C MET A 166 -9.96 -10.18 17.37
N ILE A 167 -10.46 -9.09 17.95
CA ILE A 167 -11.47 -9.14 19.02
C ILE A 167 -12.73 -9.92 18.61
N PRO A 168 -13.46 -9.59 17.52
CA PRO A 168 -14.64 -10.34 17.11
C PRO A 168 -14.31 -11.79 16.75
N MET A 169 -13.14 -12.05 16.18
CA MET A 169 -12.68 -13.40 15.87
C MET A 169 -12.47 -14.23 17.14
N PHE A 170 -11.85 -13.67 18.19
CA PHE A 170 -11.71 -14.35 19.47
C PHE A 170 -13.07 -14.67 20.09
N ILE A 171 -13.99 -13.69 20.12
CA ILE A 171 -15.33 -13.89 20.68
C ILE A 171 -16.06 -15.02 19.93
N LEU A 172 -16.03 -15.00 18.60
CA LEU A 172 -16.69 -16.01 17.78
C LEU A 172 -16.13 -17.41 18.04
N LYS A 173 -14.81 -17.56 18.08
CA LYS A 173 -14.14 -18.85 18.30
C LYS A 173 -14.37 -19.37 19.72
N MET A 174 -14.29 -18.53 20.73
CA MET A 174 -14.57 -18.91 22.11
C MET A 174 -16.03 -19.32 22.29
N ASN A 175 -16.96 -18.68 21.56
CA ASN A 175 -18.38 -19.04 21.57
C ASN A 175 -18.67 -20.38 20.86
N ASN A 176 -17.73 -20.87 20.05
CA ASN A 176 -17.76 -22.18 19.43
C ASN A 176 -16.87 -23.22 20.18
N ASP A 177 -16.72 -23.07 21.48
CA ASP A 177 -15.98 -23.99 22.37
C ASP A 177 -14.49 -24.17 22.06
N ILE A 178 -13.90 -23.27 21.26
CA ILE A 178 -12.45 -23.28 21.01
C ILE A 178 -11.74 -22.60 22.17
N SER A 179 -10.80 -23.30 22.82
CA SER A 179 -10.08 -22.75 23.96
C SER A 179 -9.21 -21.57 23.58
N PHE A 180 -9.10 -20.57 24.47
CA PHE A 180 -8.26 -19.41 24.28
C PHE A 180 -6.80 -19.76 23.92
N ILE A 181 -6.25 -20.80 24.59
CA ILE A 181 -4.89 -21.27 24.36
C ILE A 181 -4.73 -21.78 22.92
N THR A 182 -5.74 -22.48 22.39
CA THR A 182 -5.74 -22.98 21.01
C THR A 182 -5.73 -21.82 20.02
N ILE A 183 -6.54 -20.80 20.27
CA ILE A 183 -6.59 -19.60 19.41
C ILE A 183 -5.23 -18.90 19.40
N VAL A 184 -4.64 -18.66 20.58
CA VAL A 184 -3.33 -18.01 20.71
C VAL A 184 -2.24 -18.83 19.99
N ARG A 185 -2.27 -20.15 20.08
CA ARG A 185 -1.23 -21.00 19.51
C ARG A 185 -1.29 -21.12 18.01
N TYR A 186 -2.49 -21.15 17.42
CA TYR A 186 -2.67 -21.49 16.01
C TYR A 186 -3.05 -20.31 15.11
N HIS A 187 -3.69 -19.26 15.64
CA HIS A 187 -4.15 -18.13 14.83
C HIS A 187 -3.28 -16.88 14.98
N ILE A 188 -2.86 -16.54 16.20
CA ILE A 188 -2.03 -15.34 16.42
C ILE A 188 -0.73 -15.34 15.60
N PRO A 189 0.01 -16.44 15.43
CA PRO A 189 1.25 -16.43 14.66
C PRO A 189 1.08 -15.92 13.21
N TYR A 190 -0.03 -16.23 12.55
CA TYR A 190 -0.31 -15.74 11.20
C TYR A 190 -0.56 -14.24 11.18
N ASP A 191 -1.34 -13.75 12.12
CA ASP A 191 -1.65 -12.33 12.24
C ASP A 191 -0.39 -11.52 12.59
N ILE A 192 0.47 -12.04 13.45
CA ILE A 192 1.78 -11.43 13.73
C ILE A 192 2.67 -11.44 12.48
N CYS A 193 2.74 -12.54 11.76
CA CYS A 193 3.51 -12.66 10.53
C CYS A 193 3.05 -11.61 9.51
N ARG A 194 1.74 -11.50 9.29
CA ARG A 194 1.13 -10.48 8.42
C ARG A 194 1.53 -9.06 8.86
N PHE A 195 1.35 -8.74 10.12
CA PHE A 195 1.72 -7.44 10.68
C PHE A 195 3.20 -7.10 10.48
N LEU A 196 4.09 -8.08 10.67
CA LEU A 196 5.53 -7.88 10.47
C LEU A 196 5.85 -7.60 8.99
N ILE A 197 5.25 -8.35 8.07
CA ILE A 197 5.45 -8.15 6.62
C ILE A 197 4.94 -6.76 6.21
N GLU A 198 3.76 -6.36 6.64
CA GLU A 198 3.20 -5.03 6.37
C GLU A 198 4.06 -3.91 6.97
N SER A 199 4.59 -4.11 8.18
CA SER A 199 5.50 -3.17 8.83
C SER A 199 6.82 -3.02 8.07
N ILE A 200 7.39 -4.11 7.58
CA ILE A 200 8.56 -4.09 6.69
C ILE A 200 8.22 -3.29 5.42
N GLY A 201 7.03 -3.46 4.88
CA GLY A 201 6.54 -2.70 3.73
C GLY A 201 6.55 -1.19 3.97
N ILE A 202 6.07 -0.74 5.12
CA ILE A 202 6.10 0.69 5.50
C ILE A 202 7.55 1.19 5.60
N VAL A 203 8.44 0.42 6.23
CA VAL A 203 9.86 0.79 6.36
C VAL A 203 10.51 0.92 4.99
N LEU A 204 10.25 0.00 4.08
CA LEU A 204 10.78 0.02 2.70
C LEU A 204 10.13 1.12 1.85
N ALA A 205 8.90 1.50 2.12
CA ALA A 205 8.22 2.57 1.41
C ALA A 205 8.94 3.91 1.55
N ILE A 206 9.61 4.16 2.68
CA ILE A 206 10.32 5.42 2.92
C ILE A 206 11.47 5.62 1.94
N PRO A 207 12.53 4.77 1.90
CA PRO A 207 13.66 4.98 0.99
C PRO A 207 13.24 4.92 -0.48
N VAL A 208 12.34 4.02 -0.85
CA VAL A 208 11.87 3.86 -2.22
C VAL A 208 11.12 5.11 -2.69
N SER A 209 10.15 5.60 -1.91
CA SER A 209 9.37 6.78 -2.29
C SER A 209 10.19 8.07 -2.26
N VAL A 210 11.10 8.23 -1.30
CA VAL A 210 12.02 9.38 -1.26
C VAL A 210 12.90 9.42 -2.49
N PHE A 211 13.46 8.27 -2.89
CA PHE A 211 14.32 8.18 -4.07
C PHE A 211 13.54 8.49 -5.35
N ILE A 212 12.40 7.82 -5.57
CA ILE A 212 11.56 7.99 -6.76
C ILE A 212 11.01 9.42 -6.83
N ALA A 213 10.50 9.96 -5.72
CA ALA A 213 9.97 11.32 -5.68
C ALA A 213 11.06 12.35 -5.97
N SER A 214 12.23 12.19 -5.36
CA SER A 214 13.36 13.10 -5.58
C SER A 214 13.85 13.06 -7.04
N ALA A 215 13.92 11.88 -7.65
CA ALA A 215 14.28 11.72 -9.04
C ALA A 215 13.26 12.38 -9.98
N ILE A 216 11.97 12.08 -9.81
CA ILE A 216 10.91 12.61 -10.69
C ILE A 216 10.74 14.12 -10.54
N MET A 217 10.82 14.66 -9.31
CA MET A 217 10.64 16.09 -9.07
C MET A 217 11.81 16.95 -9.57
N LYS A 218 13.03 16.36 -9.65
CA LYS A 218 14.21 17.04 -10.16
C LYS A 218 14.31 17.06 -11.69
N ILE A 219 13.51 16.28 -12.40
CA ILE A 219 13.47 16.35 -13.87
C ILE A 219 12.95 17.74 -14.26
N PRO A 220 13.75 18.53 -15.05
CA PRO A 220 13.34 19.87 -15.43
C PRO A 220 12.01 19.82 -16.18
N SER A 221 11.02 20.62 -15.72
CA SER A 221 9.79 20.78 -16.46
C SER A 221 10.11 21.48 -17.77
N ARG A 222 9.93 20.78 -18.89
CA ARG A 222 9.92 21.43 -20.21
C ARG A 222 8.82 22.50 -20.15
N LYS A 223 9.23 23.76 -19.93
CA LYS A 223 8.30 24.90 -20.00
C LYS A 223 7.64 24.81 -21.35
N ARG A 224 6.34 24.54 -21.41
CA ARG A 224 5.54 24.91 -22.57
C ARG A 224 5.69 26.41 -22.67
N GLY A 225 6.43 26.85 -23.67
CA GLY A 225 6.55 28.26 -23.98
C GLY A 225 5.14 28.80 -24.19
N CYS A 226 4.66 29.55 -23.22
CA CYS A 226 3.53 30.43 -23.43
C CYS A 226 4.07 31.54 -24.32
N LEU A 227 3.80 31.46 -25.61
CA LEU A 227 3.90 32.54 -26.53
C LEU A 227 2.84 33.58 -26.06
N LEU A 228 3.24 34.46 -25.15
CA LEU A 228 2.58 35.75 -24.98
C LEU A 228 2.84 36.53 -26.26
N TYR A 229 1.89 36.47 -27.15
CA TYR A 229 1.73 37.44 -28.21
C TYR A 229 1.37 38.75 -27.52
N THR A 230 2.35 39.57 -27.25
CA THR A 230 2.11 41.01 -27.03
C THR A 230 1.81 41.62 -28.39
N SER A 231 0.55 41.78 -28.66
CA SER A 231 0.07 42.70 -29.69
C SER A 231 0.13 44.10 -29.12
N ASP A 232 1.24 44.78 -29.36
CA ASP A 232 1.30 46.21 -29.36
C ASP A 232 1.03 46.71 -30.79
N ALA A 233 -0.14 47.34 -30.95
CA ALA A 233 -0.42 48.35 -31.97
C ALA A 233 -1.68 49.12 -31.54
#